data_257caf7f169f9f5435e88055f78e8e19
#
_entry.id   257caf7f169f9f5435e88055f78e8e19
#
_cell.length_a   1.000
_cell.length_b   1.000
_cell.length_c   1.000
_cell.angle_alpha   90.00
_cell.angle_beta   90.00
_cell.angle_gamma   90.00
#
_symmetry.space_group_name_H-M   'P 1'
#
loop_
_entity.id
_entity.type
_entity.pdbx_description
1 polymer ?
#
loop_
_entity_poly.entity_id
_entity_poly.type
_entity_poly.pdbx_seq_one_letter_code
_entity_poly.pdbx_strand_id
1 'polypeptide(L)'
;DEGINLEGLLEILSPENNLVLADDMMVSDGNGIILRVSETYEKNFGFAHDSIVGKSAFDLEADGTFTPCVTAEVIRQKKKITTTQTINYTHKNVMTVGIPLFDNNGVLKYAVCFNTVSMEQINSIQRNYRRMQDSLQHYSQEIAELRTRATSTNLLFKSAPMQRLWTLMQNTANTRANILITGETGAGKSIILGAIG
;
A
#
# COMPACT_ATOMS: atom_id res chain seq x y z
N ASP A 1 -2.79 -22.40 -24.11
CA ASP A 1 -1.66 -21.61 -24.66
C ASP A 1 -2.25 -20.52 -25.56
N GLU A 2 -2.78 -19.49 -24.95
CA GLU A 2 -3.11 -18.25 -25.66
C GLU A 2 -1.80 -17.49 -25.85
N GLY A 3 -1.22 -17.62 -27.04
CA GLY A 3 -0.06 -16.87 -27.44
C GLY A 3 -0.36 -15.38 -27.35
N ILE A 4 0.42 -14.65 -26.60
CA ILE A 4 0.33 -13.19 -26.53
C ILE A 4 0.52 -12.69 -27.98
N ASN A 5 -0.51 -12.03 -28.52
CA ASN A 5 -0.44 -11.45 -29.86
C ASN A 5 0.63 -10.37 -29.86
N LEU A 6 1.78 -10.67 -30.47
CA LEU A 6 2.96 -9.78 -30.51
C LEU A 6 2.62 -8.45 -31.20
N GLU A 7 1.77 -8.46 -32.22
CA GLU A 7 1.34 -7.25 -32.92
C GLU A 7 0.54 -6.32 -32.00
N GLY A 8 -0.39 -6.87 -31.21
CA GLY A 8 -1.14 -6.10 -30.21
C GLY A 8 -0.24 -5.53 -29.11
N LEU A 9 0.81 -6.26 -28.71
CA LEU A 9 1.78 -5.79 -27.73
C LEU A 9 2.70 -4.70 -28.31
N LEU A 10 3.08 -4.81 -29.58
CA LEU A 10 3.84 -3.78 -30.29
C LEU A 10 3.03 -2.51 -30.54
N GLU A 11 1.71 -2.66 -30.78
CA GLU A 11 0.78 -1.52 -30.92
C GLU A 11 0.61 -0.80 -29.57
N ILE A 12 0.56 -1.55 -28.47
CA ILE A 12 0.54 -1.01 -27.09
C ILE A 12 1.86 -0.32 -26.72
N LEU A 13 2.99 -0.83 -27.21
CA LEU A 13 4.32 -0.28 -26.97
C LEU A 13 4.73 0.80 -27.98
N SER A 14 3.89 1.06 -29.00
CA SER A 14 4.17 2.09 -30.01
C SER A 14 4.25 3.49 -29.39
N PRO A 15 5.19 4.35 -29.86
CA PRO A 15 5.32 5.72 -29.39
C PRO A 15 4.05 6.58 -29.58
N GLU A 16 3.18 6.17 -30.53
CA GLU A 16 1.96 6.89 -30.88
C GLU A 16 0.79 6.59 -29.93
N ASN A 17 0.87 5.51 -29.16
CA ASN A 17 -0.12 5.17 -28.17
C ASN A 17 0.23 5.82 -26.81
N ASN A 18 -0.53 6.84 -26.44
CA ASN A 18 -0.48 7.50 -25.12
C ASN A 18 -1.00 6.59 -23.99
N LEU A 19 -0.82 5.28 -24.09
CA LEU A 19 -1.14 4.39 -23.00
C LEU A 19 -0.14 4.67 -21.87
N VAL A 20 -0.67 5.05 -20.72
CA VAL A 20 0.09 5.11 -19.47
C VAL A 20 0.52 3.69 -19.16
N LEU A 21 1.69 3.32 -19.68
CA LEU A 21 2.31 2.05 -19.39
C LEU A 21 2.67 2.03 -17.90
N ALA A 22 2.51 0.86 -17.31
CA ALA A 22 2.86 0.62 -15.91
C ALA A 22 4.13 1.35 -15.50
N ASP A 23 4.13 1.87 -14.31
CA ASP A 23 5.24 2.58 -13.72
C ASP A 23 6.55 1.80 -13.97
N ASP A 24 7.55 2.51 -14.51
CA ASP A 24 8.94 2.02 -14.65
C ASP A 24 9.16 0.82 -15.60
N MET A 25 8.84 1.02 -16.87
CA MET A 25 9.09 0.03 -17.91
C MET A 25 10.31 0.41 -18.78
N MET A 26 11.07 -0.60 -19.16
CA MET A 26 12.18 -0.51 -20.11
C MET A 26 12.00 -1.56 -21.20
N VAL A 27 12.21 -1.18 -22.46
CA VAL A 27 12.17 -2.07 -23.63
C VAL A 27 13.50 -2.03 -24.34
N SER A 28 14.08 -3.20 -24.64
CA SER A 28 15.25 -3.34 -25.50
C SER A 28 14.93 -4.21 -26.72
N ASP A 29 15.75 -4.09 -27.76
CA ASP A 29 15.77 -5.07 -28.85
C ASP A 29 16.42 -6.39 -28.39
N GLY A 30 16.42 -7.41 -29.29
CA GLY A 30 17.00 -8.72 -29.02
C GLY A 30 18.53 -8.72 -28.87
N ASN A 31 19.21 -7.63 -29.22
CA ASN A 31 20.66 -7.43 -29.05
C ASN A 31 20.98 -6.68 -27.75
N GLY A 32 19.98 -6.17 -27.03
CA GLY A 32 20.15 -5.46 -25.78
C GLY A 32 20.26 -3.95 -25.90
N ILE A 33 20.00 -3.39 -27.08
CA ILE A 33 19.93 -1.93 -27.21
C ILE A 33 18.61 -1.43 -26.64
N ILE A 34 18.70 -0.53 -25.68
CA ILE A 34 17.51 0.07 -25.05
C ILE A 34 16.80 0.97 -26.06
N LEU A 35 15.57 0.61 -26.39
CA LEU A 35 14.76 1.33 -27.37
C LEU A 35 13.89 2.38 -26.70
N ARG A 36 13.40 2.09 -25.48
CA ARG A 36 12.43 2.93 -24.79
C ARG A 36 12.44 2.71 -23.28
N VAL A 37 12.16 3.77 -22.54
CA VAL A 37 11.87 3.76 -21.12
C VAL A 37 10.60 4.58 -20.85
N SER A 38 9.86 4.26 -19.79
CA SER A 38 8.68 5.04 -19.38
C SER A 38 9.09 6.43 -18.85
N GLU A 39 8.18 7.40 -18.92
CA GLU A 39 8.42 8.74 -18.37
C GLU A 39 8.68 8.74 -16.86
N THR A 40 8.08 7.79 -16.14
CA THR A 40 8.27 7.61 -14.70
C THR A 40 9.67 7.13 -14.35
N TYR A 41 10.36 6.47 -15.31
CA TYR A 41 11.71 5.94 -15.13
C TYR A 41 12.71 7.05 -14.77
N GLU A 42 12.63 8.19 -15.44
CA GLU A 42 13.48 9.35 -15.16
C GLU A 42 13.25 9.88 -13.74
N LYS A 43 11.98 10.05 -13.35
CA LYS A 43 11.62 10.55 -12.01
C LYS A 43 12.05 9.62 -10.90
N ASN A 44 11.90 8.31 -11.11
CA ASN A 44 12.12 7.32 -10.07
C ASN A 44 13.59 6.94 -9.91
N PHE A 45 14.34 6.99 -10.99
CA PHE A 45 15.74 6.51 -11.03
C PHE A 45 16.77 7.59 -11.31
N GLY A 46 16.34 8.81 -11.63
CA GLY A 46 17.22 9.97 -11.79
C GLY A 46 18.06 9.96 -13.08
N PHE A 47 17.68 9.13 -14.05
CA PHE A 47 18.33 9.11 -15.38
C PHE A 47 17.55 9.97 -16.36
N ALA A 48 18.23 10.86 -17.08
CA ALA A 48 17.61 11.49 -18.23
C ALA A 48 17.29 10.42 -19.31
N HIS A 49 16.13 10.50 -19.93
CA HIS A 49 15.68 9.57 -20.98
C HIS A 49 16.78 9.31 -22.02
N ASP A 50 17.38 10.37 -22.53
CA ASP A 50 18.43 10.31 -23.56
C ASP A 50 19.75 9.70 -23.06
N SER A 51 19.90 9.54 -21.75
CA SER A 51 21.12 8.95 -21.17
C SER A 51 21.12 7.42 -21.19
N ILE A 52 19.99 6.79 -21.43
CA ILE A 52 19.81 5.33 -21.40
C ILE A 52 19.35 4.79 -22.75
N VAL A 53 18.42 5.47 -23.42
CA VAL A 53 17.94 5.06 -24.75
C VAL A 53 19.09 5.06 -25.75
N GLY A 54 19.20 4.00 -26.53
CA GLY A 54 20.29 3.76 -27.48
C GLY A 54 21.56 3.10 -26.88
N LYS A 55 21.65 2.98 -25.55
CA LYS A 55 22.76 2.24 -24.92
C LYS A 55 22.48 0.74 -24.87
N SER A 56 23.58 -0.02 -24.78
CA SER A 56 23.51 -1.47 -24.59
C SER A 56 23.24 -1.82 -23.11
N ALA A 57 22.32 -2.74 -22.87
CA ALA A 57 22.10 -3.30 -21.54
C ALA A 57 23.35 -3.96 -20.96
N PHE A 58 24.21 -4.50 -21.81
CA PHE A 58 25.48 -5.10 -21.41
C PHE A 58 26.49 -4.04 -20.96
N ASP A 59 26.51 -2.87 -21.61
CA ASP A 59 27.38 -1.76 -21.20
C ASP A 59 26.89 -1.17 -19.87
N LEU A 60 25.57 -1.03 -19.70
CA LEU A 60 24.95 -0.56 -18.44
C LEU A 60 25.18 -1.53 -17.27
N GLU A 61 25.40 -2.80 -17.55
CA GLU A 61 25.83 -3.78 -16.54
C GLU A 61 27.32 -3.65 -16.26
N ALA A 62 28.15 -3.52 -17.31
CA ALA A 62 29.61 -3.45 -17.19
C ALA A 62 30.08 -2.19 -16.47
N ASP A 63 29.43 -1.06 -16.69
CA ASP A 63 29.71 0.21 -16.01
C ASP A 63 29.07 0.29 -14.61
N GLY A 64 28.31 -0.74 -14.22
CA GLY A 64 27.69 -0.84 -12.92
C GLY A 64 26.44 0.01 -12.75
N THR A 65 25.86 0.57 -13.81
CA THR A 65 24.62 1.34 -13.72
C THR A 65 23.49 0.50 -13.12
N PHE A 66 23.37 -0.76 -13.55
CA PHE A 66 22.44 -1.77 -13.02
C PHE A 66 23.18 -3.02 -12.55
N THR A 67 22.85 -3.51 -11.35
CA THR A 67 23.49 -4.72 -10.79
C THR A 67 22.49 -5.65 -10.09
N PRO A 68 22.21 -6.85 -10.62
CA PRO A 68 22.46 -7.29 -11.99
C PRO A 68 21.62 -6.51 -13.01
N CYS A 69 22.00 -6.45 -14.26
CA CYS A 69 21.16 -5.88 -15.31
C CYS A 69 20.17 -6.94 -15.81
N VAL A 70 18.91 -6.83 -15.40
CA VAL A 70 17.86 -7.82 -15.73
C VAL A 70 17.63 -7.93 -17.22
N THR A 71 17.73 -6.84 -17.98
CA THR A 71 17.62 -6.85 -19.43
C THR A 71 18.72 -7.73 -20.07
N ALA A 72 19.97 -7.56 -19.63
CA ALA A 72 21.09 -8.37 -20.10
C ALA A 72 20.90 -9.86 -19.76
N GLU A 73 20.40 -10.16 -18.54
CA GLU A 73 20.09 -11.52 -18.10
C GLU A 73 18.97 -12.18 -18.93
N VAL A 74 17.91 -11.43 -19.25
CA VAL A 74 16.81 -11.94 -20.10
C VAL A 74 17.32 -12.32 -21.48
N ILE A 75 18.21 -11.50 -22.05
CA ILE A 75 18.78 -11.76 -23.38
C ILE A 75 19.68 -12.98 -23.37
N ARG A 76 20.53 -13.14 -22.35
CA ARG A 76 21.43 -14.29 -22.20
C ARG A 76 20.65 -15.58 -22.02
N GLN A 77 19.63 -15.55 -21.13
CA GLN A 77 18.93 -16.77 -20.72
C GLN A 77 17.68 -17.06 -21.55
N LYS A 78 17.21 -16.07 -22.34
CA LYS A 78 16.00 -16.18 -23.18
C LYS A 78 14.78 -16.72 -22.43
N LYS A 79 14.65 -16.34 -21.15
CA LYS A 79 13.54 -16.75 -20.29
C LYS A 79 13.11 -15.58 -19.39
N LYS A 80 11.93 -15.69 -18.80
CA LYS A 80 11.47 -14.74 -17.79
C LYS A 80 12.42 -14.75 -16.59
N ILE A 81 12.89 -13.57 -16.19
CA ILE A 81 13.74 -13.33 -15.03
C ILE A 81 12.95 -12.47 -14.03
N THR A 82 13.02 -12.83 -12.75
CA THR A 82 12.50 -12.01 -11.66
C THR A 82 13.57 -11.97 -10.59
N THR A 83 14.11 -10.79 -10.33
CA THR A 83 15.14 -10.60 -9.31
C THR A 83 15.16 -9.16 -8.82
N THR A 84 15.87 -8.93 -7.72
CA THR A 84 16.15 -7.57 -7.25
C THR A 84 17.33 -7.01 -8.01
N GLN A 85 17.14 -5.85 -8.63
CA GLN A 85 18.16 -5.08 -9.33
C GLN A 85 18.50 -3.84 -8.51
N THR A 86 19.79 -3.59 -8.33
CA THR A 86 20.29 -2.36 -7.74
C THR A 86 20.53 -1.33 -8.83
N ILE A 87 19.98 -0.14 -8.66
CA ILE A 87 20.24 1.02 -9.49
C ILE A 87 21.30 1.85 -8.77
N ASN A 88 22.55 1.73 -9.19
CA ASN A 88 23.68 2.26 -8.43
C ASN A 88 23.71 3.79 -8.37
N TYR A 89 23.18 4.47 -9.38
CA TYR A 89 23.10 5.94 -9.38
C TYR A 89 22.28 6.50 -8.20
N THR A 90 21.17 5.84 -7.86
CA THR A 90 20.29 6.24 -6.75
C THR A 90 20.41 5.34 -5.54
N HIS A 91 21.24 4.30 -5.58
CA HIS A 91 21.36 3.24 -4.58
C HIS A 91 20.02 2.57 -4.23
N LYS A 92 19.08 2.55 -5.17
CA LYS A 92 17.78 1.92 -4.99
C LYS A 92 17.80 0.45 -5.39
N ASN A 93 17.18 -0.37 -4.55
CA ASN A 93 16.90 -1.77 -4.85
C ASN A 93 15.45 -1.92 -5.31
N VAL A 94 15.24 -2.37 -6.53
CA VAL A 94 13.93 -2.57 -7.12
C VAL A 94 13.75 -4.02 -7.53
N MET A 95 12.55 -4.55 -7.32
CA MET A 95 12.21 -5.85 -7.89
C MET A 95 11.90 -5.64 -9.36
N THR A 96 12.63 -6.31 -10.21
CA THR A 96 12.49 -6.21 -11.66
C THR A 96 12.04 -7.54 -12.23
N VAL A 97 11.05 -7.50 -13.10
CA VAL A 97 10.58 -8.65 -13.89
C VAL A 97 10.93 -8.37 -15.34
N GLY A 98 11.74 -9.22 -15.92
CA GLY A 98 12.11 -9.16 -17.33
C GLY A 98 11.48 -10.30 -18.11
N ILE A 99 10.91 -10.02 -19.28
CA ILE A 99 10.19 -10.96 -20.14
C ILE A 99 10.77 -10.90 -21.54
N PRO A 100 11.23 -12.03 -22.12
CA PRO A 100 11.64 -12.11 -23.52
C PRO A 100 10.39 -12.21 -24.42
N LEU A 101 10.42 -11.47 -25.53
CA LEU A 101 9.43 -11.56 -26.59
C LEU A 101 10.10 -12.09 -27.87
N PHE A 102 9.56 -13.21 -28.38
CA PHE A 102 10.09 -13.89 -29.55
C PHE A 102 9.20 -13.60 -30.77
N ASP A 103 9.81 -13.58 -31.93
CA ASP A 103 9.06 -13.54 -33.17
C ASP A 103 8.45 -14.91 -33.53
N ASN A 104 7.74 -14.98 -34.66
CA ASN A 104 7.12 -16.22 -35.12
C ASN A 104 8.14 -17.33 -35.50
N ASN A 105 9.41 -16.98 -35.65
CA ASN A 105 10.51 -17.91 -35.93
C ASN A 105 11.24 -18.35 -34.66
N GLY A 106 10.81 -17.88 -33.48
CA GLY A 106 11.46 -18.19 -32.20
C GLY A 106 12.74 -17.38 -31.96
N VAL A 107 12.98 -16.30 -32.72
CA VAL A 107 14.10 -15.39 -32.49
C VAL A 107 13.69 -14.33 -31.48
N LEU A 108 14.54 -14.09 -30.48
CA LEU A 108 14.32 -13.03 -29.50
C LEU A 108 14.30 -11.66 -30.19
N LYS A 109 13.16 -11.00 -30.16
CA LYS A 109 12.96 -9.71 -30.80
C LYS A 109 13.07 -8.54 -29.83
N TYR A 110 12.49 -8.69 -28.64
CA TYR A 110 12.52 -7.68 -27.59
C TYR A 110 12.69 -8.31 -26.21
N ALA A 111 13.28 -7.54 -25.28
CA ALA A 111 13.18 -7.80 -23.87
C ALA A 111 12.46 -6.64 -23.20
N VAL A 112 11.43 -6.93 -22.43
CA VAL A 112 10.62 -5.96 -21.70
C VAL A 112 10.83 -6.16 -20.22
N CYS A 113 11.29 -5.13 -19.52
CA CYS A 113 11.53 -5.15 -18.11
C CYS A 113 10.58 -4.18 -17.39
N PHE A 114 9.97 -4.66 -16.32
CA PHE A 114 9.09 -3.87 -15.45
C PHE A 114 9.73 -3.82 -14.07
N ASN A 115 9.86 -2.62 -13.53
CA ASN A 115 10.24 -2.46 -12.15
C ASN A 115 8.97 -2.37 -11.30
N THR A 116 8.90 -3.20 -10.28
CA THR A 116 7.82 -3.14 -9.30
C THR A 116 8.25 -2.27 -8.12
N VAL A 117 7.30 -1.95 -7.25
CA VAL A 117 7.53 -1.15 -6.04
C VAL A 117 8.77 -1.64 -5.29
N SER A 118 9.69 -0.74 -4.94
CA SER A 118 10.90 -1.12 -4.21
C SER A 118 10.53 -1.70 -2.83
N MET A 119 11.36 -2.61 -2.31
CA MET A 119 11.19 -3.15 -0.96
C MET A 119 11.15 -2.06 0.12
N GLU A 120 11.83 -0.93 -0.11
CA GLU A 120 11.79 0.24 0.76
C GLU A 120 10.41 0.91 0.79
N GLN A 121 9.76 1.00 -0.36
CA GLN A 121 8.38 1.52 -0.46
C GLN A 121 7.39 0.56 0.22
N ILE A 122 7.52 -0.74 0.02
CA ILE A 122 6.72 -1.75 0.74
C ILE A 122 6.93 -1.61 2.25
N ASN A 123 8.18 -1.54 2.70
CA ASN A 123 8.51 -1.37 4.11
C ASN A 123 8.01 -0.03 4.68
N SER A 124 8.02 1.05 3.88
CA SER A 124 7.50 2.35 4.29
C SER A 124 5.98 2.33 4.45
N ILE A 125 5.27 1.70 3.50
CA ILE A 125 3.83 1.50 3.56
C ILE A 125 3.45 0.66 4.79
N GLN A 126 4.17 -0.43 5.05
CA GLN A 126 3.93 -1.28 6.22
C GLN A 126 4.17 -0.52 7.53
N ARG A 127 5.24 0.29 7.62
CA ARG A 127 5.51 1.13 8.79
C ARG A 127 4.41 2.16 9.02
N ASN A 128 3.96 2.82 7.96
CA ASN A 128 2.87 3.81 8.04
C ASN A 128 1.54 3.16 8.44
N TYR A 129 1.26 1.97 7.91
CA TYR A 129 0.07 1.21 8.28
C TYR A 129 0.08 0.82 9.78
N ARG A 130 1.21 0.32 10.29
CA ARG A 130 1.35 0.01 11.73
C ARG A 130 1.14 1.25 12.60
N ARG A 131 1.79 2.38 12.26
CA ARG A 131 1.61 3.65 13.00
C ARG A 131 0.14 4.09 13.02
N MET A 132 -0.56 3.93 11.90
CA MET A 132 -1.97 4.28 11.81
C MET A 132 -2.84 3.34 12.69
N GLN A 133 -2.54 2.04 12.72
CA GLN A 133 -3.21 1.11 13.62
C GLN A 133 -2.98 1.44 15.10
N ASP A 134 -1.74 1.73 15.48
CA ASP A 134 -1.39 2.12 16.84
C ASP A 134 -2.13 3.40 17.26
N SER A 135 -2.21 4.40 16.37
CA SER A 135 -2.98 5.63 16.61
C SER A 135 -4.47 5.37 16.79
N LEU A 136 -5.05 4.51 15.96
CA LEU A 136 -6.47 4.13 16.07
C LEU A 136 -6.77 3.41 17.39
N GLN A 137 -5.89 2.53 17.84
CA GLN A 137 -6.02 1.89 19.15
C GLN A 137 -5.96 2.91 20.31
N HIS A 138 -4.99 3.84 20.23
CA HIS A 138 -4.86 4.90 21.24
C HIS A 138 -6.11 5.77 21.31
N TYR A 139 -6.64 6.24 20.15
CA TYR A 139 -7.88 7.02 20.13
C TYR A 139 -9.09 6.22 20.62
N SER A 140 -9.17 4.93 20.31
CA SER A 140 -10.24 4.07 20.80
C SER A 140 -10.21 3.95 22.32
N GLN A 141 -9.02 3.80 22.92
CA GLN A 141 -8.85 3.77 24.37
C GLN A 141 -9.21 5.11 25.02
N GLU A 142 -8.74 6.22 24.44
CA GLU A 142 -9.05 7.57 24.94
C GLU A 142 -10.57 7.85 24.91
N ILE A 143 -11.24 7.47 23.83
CA ILE A 143 -12.71 7.58 23.74
C ILE A 143 -13.41 6.71 24.78
N ALA A 144 -12.92 5.49 25.02
CA ALA A 144 -13.46 4.62 26.05
C ALA A 144 -13.29 5.22 27.47
N GLU A 145 -12.11 5.78 27.75
CA GLU A 145 -11.85 6.47 29.02
C GLU A 145 -12.73 7.72 29.19
N LEU A 146 -12.87 8.54 28.14
CA LEU A 146 -13.72 9.73 28.17
C LEU A 146 -15.18 9.35 28.35
N ARG A 147 -15.65 8.29 27.72
CA ARG A 147 -17.00 7.74 27.94
C ARG A 147 -17.18 7.26 29.38
N THR A 148 -16.23 6.53 29.93
CA THR A 148 -16.27 6.07 31.32
C THR A 148 -16.30 7.26 32.30
N ARG A 149 -15.49 8.30 32.05
CA ARG A 149 -15.50 9.54 32.83
C ARG A 149 -16.84 10.30 32.68
N ALA A 150 -17.39 10.39 31.48
CA ALA A 150 -18.66 11.04 31.22
C ALA A 150 -19.83 10.30 31.87
N THR A 151 -19.79 8.97 31.86
CA THR A 151 -20.82 8.14 32.57
C THR A 151 -20.61 8.16 34.07
N SER A 152 -19.38 8.33 34.55
CA SER A 152 -19.04 8.52 35.96
C SER A 152 -19.31 9.94 36.44
N THR A 153 -19.78 10.83 35.54
CA THR A 153 -20.00 12.24 35.88
C THR A 153 -21.17 12.37 36.86
N ASN A 154 -20.79 12.33 38.11
CA ASN A 154 -21.40 13.15 39.15
C ASN A 154 -22.83 12.87 39.59
N LEU A 155 -23.24 11.62 39.65
CA LEU A 155 -24.27 11.30 40.62
C LEU A 155 -23.56 10.93 41.93
N LEU A 156 -23.11 11.95 42.66
CA LEU A 156 -22.58 11.79 44.02
C LEU A 156 -23.74 11.46 44.97
N PHE A 157 -24.13 10.21 45.01
CA PHE A 157 -25.05 9.72 46.02
C PHE A 157 -24.35 9.63 47.39
N LYS A 158 -24.46 10.71 48.16
CA LYS A 158 -23.84 10.77 49.51
C LYS A 158 -24.60 9.99 50.54
N SER A 159 -25.90 9.73 50.34
CA SER A 159 -26.73 9.01 51.33
C SER A 159 -26.78 7.50 51.02
N ALA A 160 -26.75 6.69 52.06
CA ALA A 160 -26.84 5.23 51.93
C ALA A 160 -28.11 4.74 51.20
N PRO A 161 -29.29 5.36 51.37
CA PRO A 161 -30.47 5.00 50.58
C PRO A 161 -30.29 5.22 49.07
N MET A 162 -29.67 6.32 48.66
CA MET A 162 -29.44 6.63 47.24
C MET A 162 -28.39 5.70 46.62
N GLN A 163 -27.38 5.31 47.36
CA GLN A 163 -26.42 4.31 46.90
C GLN A 163 -27.05 2.94 46.62
N ARG A 164 -27.95 2.50 47.51
CA ARG A 164 -28.73 1.25 47.33
C ARG A 164 -29.62 1.33 46.12
N LEU A 165 -30.34 2.46 45.95
CA LEU A 165 -31.17 2.69 44.78
C LEU A 165 -30.39 2.63 43.49
N TRP A 166 -29.24 3.29 43.46
CA TRP A 166 -28.33 3.27 42.31
C TRP A 166 -27.85 1.87 41.92
N THR A 167 -27.40 1.08 42.90
CA THR A 167 -27.03 -0.32 42.68
C THR A 167 -28.14 -1.16 42.12
N LEU A 168 -29.38 -0.98 42.67
CA LEU A 168 -30.55 -1.68 42.17
C LEU A 168 -30.84 -1.33 40.71
N MET A 169 -30.74 -0.05 40.37
CA MET A 169 -31.00 0.44 39.01
C MET A 169 -29.98 -0.05 38.02
N GLN A 170 -28.69 -0.01 38.35
CA GLN A 170 -27.64 -0.57 37.51
C GLN A 170 -27.82 -2.07 37.21
N ASN A 171 -28.22 -2.83 38.23
CA ASN A 171 -28.50 -4.25 38.07
C ASN A 171 -29.73 -4.51 37.17
N THR A 172 -30.74 -3.62 37.24
CA THR A 172 -31.99 -3.74 36.49
C THR A 172 -31.84 -3.21 35.04
N ALA A 173 -30.99 -2.21 34.80
CA ALA A 173 -30.74 -1.64 33.46
C ALA A 173 -30.27 -2.68 32.45
N ASN A 174 -29.55 -3.71 32.89
CA ASN A 174 -29.10 -4.82 32.04
C ASN A 174 -30.20 -5.90 31.81
N THR A 175 -31.42 -5.69 32.31
CA THR A 175 -32.54 -6.60 32.09
C THR A 175 -33.60 -5.97 31.18
N ARG A 176 -34.55 -6.77 30.69
CA ARG A 176 -35.68 -6.26 29.89
C ARG A 176 -36.85 -5.81 30.79
N ALA A 177 -36.62 -5.51 32.06
CA ALA A 177 -37.67 -5.12 33.00
C ALA A 177 -38.03 -3.62 32.80
N ASN A 178 -39.30 -3.32 32.91
CA ASN A 178 -39.80 -1.94 32.97
C ASN A 178 -39.54 -1.36 34.35
N ILE A 179 -38.93 -0.19 34.41
CA ILE A 179 -38.61 0.51 35.65
C ILE A 179 -39.58 1.71 35.79
N LEU A 180 -40.34 1.78 36.87
CA LEU A 180 -41.15 2.94 37.24
C LEU A 180 -40.49 3.68 38.40
N ILE A 181 -40.14 4.96 38.18
CA ILE A 181 -39.54 5.83 39.20
C ILE A 181 -40.59 6.81 39.69
N THR A 182 -40.94 6.74 40.98
CA THR A 182 -41.92 7.64 41.63
C THR A 182 -41.23 8.51 42.67
N GLY A 183 -41.76 9.70 42.94
CA GLY A 183 -41.25 10.62 43.96
C GLY A 183 -41.76 12.05 43.73
N GLU A 184 -41.52 12.92 44.66
CA GLU A 184 -41.93 14.34 44.62
C GLU A 184 -41.31 15.11 43.47
N THR A 185 -41.91 16.23 43.05
CA THR A 185 -41.35 17.12 42.03
C THR A 185 -40.03 17.70 42.53
N GLY A 186 -38.98 17.66 41.71
CA GLY A 186 -37.63 18.13 42.10
C GLY A 186 -36.77 17.07 42.81
N ALA A 187 -37.25 15.86 43.06
CA ALA A 187 -36.48 14.78 43.71
C ALA A 187 -35.38 14.16 42.86
N GLY A 188 -35.07 14.72 41.68
CA GLY A 188 -33.96 14.24 40.82
C GLY A 188 -34.30 13.02 39.94
N LYS A 189 -35.58 12.69 39.74
CA LYS A 189 -35.99 11.55 38.90
C LYS A 189 -35.43 11.56 37.49
N SER A 190 -35.48 12.74 36.85
CA SER A 190 -34.97 12.90 35.47
C SER A 190 -33.45 12.74 35.35
N ILE A 191 -32.69 13.11 36.40
CA ILE A 191 -31.25 12.94 36.47
C ILE A 191 -30.91 11.45 36.56
N ILE A 192 -31.66 10.71 37.35
CA ILE A 192 -31.50 9.28 37.52
C ILE A 192 -31.83 8.53 36.21
N LEU A 193 -32.94 8.90 35.54
CA LEU A 193 -33.35 8.31 34.27
C LEU A 193 -32.30 8.56 33.16
N GLY A 194 -31.73 9.77 33.07
CA GLY A 194 -30.72 10.10 32.11
C GLY A 194 -29.37 9.41 32.35
N ALA A 195 -29.15 8.83 33.53
CA ALA A 195 -27.93 8.10 33.85
C ALA A 195 -28.01 6.58 33.55
N ILE A 196 -29.20 6.08 33.19
CA ILE A 196 -29.45 4.66 32.91
C ILE A 196 -29.66 4.41 31.40
N GLY A 197 -30.17 5.41 30.67
CA GLY A 197 -30.40 5.36 29.23
C GLY A 197 -29.14 5.80 28.47
#